data_1e2f079f7681347d7747d4f4f73ae30a
#
_entry.id   1e2f079f7681347d7747d4f4f73ae30a
#
_cell.length_a   1.000
_cell.length_b   1.000
_cell.length_c   1.000
_cell.angle_alpha   90.00
_cell.angle_beta   90.00
_cell.angle_gamma   90.00
#
_symmetry.space_group_name_H-M   'P 1'
#
loop_
_entity.id
_entity.type
_entity.pdbx_description
1 polymer ?
#
loop_
_entity_poly.entity_id
_entity_poly.type
_entity_poly.pdbx_seq_one_letter_code
_entity_poly.pdbx_strand_id
1 'polypeptide(L)'
;MMKLNIGCCAVLIASTLAAADVPPADTQIAGAILAAPAELREGAAVLGYNAKGELVKLREGKNEMICLASDPAKSVFNVACYHRELEPYMARGRELLAQKVTGQKRNDIRWKEVADGKLKLPREPRTLYVLTGTQFDAATGKVTDPYLRWVIYVPYATPESTGLSTKSSDSAPWLMSPGTAGAHIMISPPKK
;
A
#
# COMPACT_ATOMS: atom_id res chain seq x y z
N MET A 1 -52.92 48.33 -7.71
CA MET A 1 -51.84 47.73 -6.89
C MET A 1 -51.46 46.42 -7.56
N MET A 2 -50.38 46.40 -8.32
CA MET A 2 -49.89 45.25 -9.06
C MET A 2 -48.75 44.57 -8.25
N LYS A 3 -48.97 43.31 -7.82
CA LYS A 3 -47.97 42.55 -7.08
C LYS A 3 -47.04 41.85 -8.06
N LEU A 4 -45.79 42.25 -8.07
CA LEU A 4 -44.69 41.63 -8.84
C LEU A 4 -44.17 40.40 -8.06
N ASN A 5 -44.42 39.19 -8.56
CA ASN A 5 -43.84 37.97 -8.04
C ASN A 5 -42.45 37.74 -8.68
N ILE A 6 -41.40 37.93 -7.91
CA ILE A 6 -40.02 37.58 -8.29
C ILE A 6 -39.83 36.12 -7.99
N GLY A 7 -39.86 35.27 -9.01
CA GLY A 7 -39.49 33.85 -8.90
C GLY A 7 -37.98 33.72 -8.77
N CYS A 8 -37.50 33.25 -7.61
CA CYS A 8 -36.10 32.92 -7.37
C CYS A 8 -35.79 31.57 -8.02
N CYS A 9 -35.10 31.58 -9.17
CA CYS A 9 -34.59 30.36 -9.81
C CYS A 9 -33.34 29.92 -9.11
N ALA A 10 -33.43 28.91 -8.24
CA ALA A 10 -32.26 28.27 -7.63
C ALA A 10 -31.55 27.40 -8.68
N VAL A 11 -30.38 27.84 -9.13
CA VAL A 11 -29.48 27.06 -9.99
C VAL A 11 -28.76 26.04 -9.10
N LEU A 12 -29.16 24.78 -9.20
CA LEU A 12 -28.44 23.66 -8.61
C LEU A 12 -27.17 23.42 -9.44
N ILE A 13 -26.03 23.90 -8.95
CA ILE A 13 -24.71 23.53 -9.49
C ILE A 13 -24.40 22.12 -9.01
N ALA A 14 -24.59 21.13 -9.87
CA ALA A 14 -24.12 19.78 -9.65
C ALA A 14 -22.60 19.78 -9.80
N SER A 15 -21.88 19.75 -8.67
CA SER A 15 -20.42 19.53 -8.65
C SER A 15 -20.18 18.09 -9.08
N THR A 16 -19.79 17.86 -10.34
CA THR A 16 -19.22 16.58 -10.78
C THR A 16 -17.86 16.42 -10.12
N LEU A 17 -17.76 15.55 -9.10
CA LEU A 17 -16.46 15.05 -8.69
C LEU A 17 -15.84 14.37 -9.92
N ALA A 18 -14.76 14.95 -10.44
CA ALA A 18 -13.96 14.28 -11.45
C ALA A 18 -13.43 12.98 -10.81
N ALA A 19 -13.86 11.83 -11.32
CA ALA A 19 -13.25 10.56 -10.97
C ALA A 19 -11.77 10.64 -11.35
N ALA A 20 -10.88 10.19 -10.46
CA ALA A 20 -9.46 10.09 -10.78
C ALA A 20 -9.34 9.25 -12.07
N ASP A 21 -8.52 9.72 -13.02
CA ASP A 21 -8.29 8.99 -14.27
C ASP A 21 -7.46 7.73 -13.92
N VAL A 22 -8.14 6.58 -13.92
CA VAL A 22 -7.52 5.29 -13.56
C VAL A 22 -6.73 4.78 -14.76
N PRO A 23 -5.41 4.59 -14.66
CA PRO A 23 -4.60 4.10 -15.76
C PRO A 23 -5.06 2.71 -16.25
N PRO A 24 -4.83 2.38 -17.54
CA PRO A 24 -5.10 1.03 -18.07
C PRO A 24 -4.44 -0.08 -17.24
N ALA A 25 -5.05 -1.26 -17.22
CA ALA A 25 -4.57 -2.39 -16.41
C ALA A 25 -3.10 -2.73 -16.68
N ASP A 26 -2.67 -2.74 -17.94
CA ASP A 26 -1.27 -3.04 -18.31
C ASP A 26 -0.30 -2.01 -17.74
N THR A 27 -0.66 -0.73 -17.74
CA THR A 27 0.13 0.36 -17.12
C THR A 27 0.24 0.17 -15.62
N GLN A 28 -0.86 -0.17 -14.95
CA GLN A 28 -0.87 -0.43 -13.52
C GLN A 28 -0.02 -1.65 -13.17
N ILE A 29 -0.13 -2.74 -13.94
CA ILE A 29 0.67 -3.97 -13.77
C ILE A 29 2.15 -3.65 -13.92
N ALA A 30 2.53 -2.96 -15.01
CA ALA A 30 3.93 -2.60 -15.30
C ALA A 30 4.56 -1.78 -14.15
N GLY A 31 3.83 -0.82 -13.60
CA GLY A 31 4.29 -0.03 -12.46
C GLY A 31 4.34 -0.81 -11.15
N ALA A 32 3.30 -1.61 -10.86
CA ALA A 32 3.17 -2.32 -9.60
C ALA A 32 4.32 -3.29 -9.33
N ILE A 33 4.74 -4.05 -10.35
CA ILE A 33 5.78 -5.09 -10.21
C ILE A 33 7.19 -4.54 -10.00
N LEU A 34 7.40 -3.25 -10.21
CA LEU A 34 8.73 -2.63 -10.06
C LEU A 34 9.27 -2.69 -8.64
N ALA A 35 8.40 -2.79 -7.63
CA ALA A 35 8.83 -2.98 -6.24
C ALA A 35 9.42 -4.37 -5.99
N ALA A 36 9.02 -5.39 -6.74
CA ALA A 36 9.53 -6.76 -6.57
C ALA A 36 10.95 -6.94 -7.14
N PRO A 37 11.74 -7.89 -6.60
CA PRO A 37 12.94 -8.40 -7.24
C PRO A 37 12.65 -8.81 -8.70
N ALA A 38 13.60 -8.56 -9.59
CA ALA A 38 13.39 -8.71 -11.04
C ALA A 38 12.90 -10.12 -11.43
N GLU A 39 13.45 -11.15 -10.82
CA GLU A 39 13.15 -12.56 -11.05
C GLU A 39 11.74 -13.00 -10.58
N LEU A 40 11.11 -12.19 -9.72
CA LEU A 40 9.77 -12.46 -9.17
C LEU A 40 8.66 -11.68 -9.88
N ARG A 41 8.99 -10.69 -10.70
CA ARG A 41 8.03 -9.75 -11.29
C ARG A 41 7.02 -10.43 -12.21
N GLU A 42 7.49 -11.31 -13.08
CA GLU A 42 6.65 -11.96 -14.10
C GLU A 42 5.54 -12.83 -13.46
N GLY A 43 5.89 -13.56 -12.41
CA GLY A 43 4.96 -14.46 -11.72
C GLY A 43 4.12 -13.83 -10.63
N ALA A 44 4.31 -12.55 -10.29
CA ALA A 44 3.57 -11.92 -9.20
C ALA A 44 2.09 -11.73 -9.54
N ALA A 45 1.18 -11.97 -8.59
CA ALA A 45 -0.19 -11.48 -8.65
C ALA A 45 -0.20 -9.95 -8.60
N VAL A 46 -1.15 -9.31 -9.26
CA VAL A 46 -1.29 -7.85 -9.20
C VAL A 46 -2.71 -7.45 -8.83
N LEU A 47 -2.83 -6.67 -7.79
CA LEU A 47 -4.02 -5.94 -7.40
C LEU A 47 -3.90 -4.49 -7.86
N GLY A 48 -4.93 -3.95 -8.47
CA GLY A 48 -4.98 -2.57 -8.93
C GLY A 48 -6.41 -2.08 -9.00
N TYR A 49 -6.66 -1.01 -9.71
CA TYR A 49 -7.92 -0.29 -9.65
C TYR A 49 -8.72 -0.44 -10.96
N ASN A 50 -10.03 -0.68 -10.83
CA ASN A 50 -10.97 -0.60 -11.96
C ASN A 50 -11.39 0.86 -12.20
N ALA A 51 -12.20 1.10 -13.24
CA ALA A 51 -12.67 2.43 -13.63
C ALA A 51 -13.51 3.16 -12.53
N LYS A 52 -13.96 2.42 -11.50
CA LYS A 52 -14.67 2.99 -10.35
C LYS A 52 -13.73 3.34 -9.20
N GLY A 53 -12.40 3.08 -9.34
CA GLY A 53 -11.43 3.24 -8.27
C GLY A 53 -11.48 2.14 -7.20
N GLU A 54 -12.14 1.02 -7.47
CA GLU A 54 -12.20 -0.13 -6.57
C GLU A 54 -10.98 -1.02 -6.79
N LEU A 55 -10.39 -1.53 -5.71
CA LEU A 55 -9.26 -2.45 -5.80
C LEU A 55 -9.74 -3.83 -6.27
N VAL A 56 -9.19 -4.28 -7.38
CA VAL A 56 -9.52 -5.55 -8.03
C VAL A 56 -8.25 -6.31 -8.42
N LYS A 57 -8.38 -7.61 -8.69
CA LYS A 57 -7.28 -8.38 -9.25
C LYS A 57 -7.13 -8.10 -10.74
N LEU A 58 -5.97 -7.57 -11.15
CA LEU A 58 -5.62 -7.30 -12.54
C LEU A 58 -4.83 -8.45 -13.19
N ARG A 59 -4.07 -9.22 -12.41
CA ARG A 59 -3.27 -10.36 -12.89
C ARG A 59 -3.24 -11.48 -11.84
N GLU A 60 -3.45 -12.71 -12.28
CA GLU A 60 -3.23 -13.91 -11.45
C GLU A 60 -1.74 -14.14 -11.18
N GLY A 61 -1.42 -14.64 -9.98
CA GLY A 61 -0.06 -14.98 -9.60
C GLY A 61 0.32 -16.41 -9.96
N LYS A 62 1.60 -16.59 -10.30
CA LYS A 62 2.24 -17.90 -10.51
C LYS A 62 3.34 -18.17 -9.47
N ASN A 63 3.64 -17.18 -8.60
CA ASN A 63 4.59 -17.29 -7.50
C ASN A 63 4.00 -16.74 -6.20
N GLU A 64 4.84 -16.62 -5.16
CA GLU A 64 4.41 -16.20 -3.82
C GLU A 64 4.23 -14.69 -3.64
N MET A 65 4.35 -13.86 -4.71
CA MET A 65 4.29 -12.42 -4.59
C MET A 65 2.91 -11.87 -4.98
N ILE A 66 2.44 -10.91 -4.19
CA ILE A 66 1.32 -10.03 -4.51
C ILE A 66 1.84 -8.60 -4.59
N CYS A 67 1.57 -7.90 -5.70
CA CYS A 67 1.92 -6.52 -5.91
C CYS A 67 0.67 -5.63 -5.93
N LEU A 68 0.74 -4.47 -5.29
CA LEU A 68 -0.30 -3.46 -5.30
C LEU A 68 0.10 -2.32 -6.25
N ALA A 69 -0.80 -1.95 -7.16
CA ALA A 69 -0.64 -0.78 -7.99
C ALA A 69 -0.74 0.51 -7.17
N SER A 70 -0.16 1.58 -7.70
CA SER A 70 -0.28 2.91 -7.12
C SER A 70 -1.74 3.38 -7.13
N ASP A 71 -2.19 3.92 -6.01
CA ASP A 71 -3.55 4.47 -5.87
C ASP A 71 -3.71 5.70 -6.80
N PRO A 72 -4.59 5.66 -7.80
CA PRO A 72 -4.78 6.75 -8.75
C PRO A 72 -5.31 8.03 -8.09
N ALA A 73 -5.91 7.94 -6.91
CA ALA A 73 -6.35 9.10 -6.13
C ALA A 73 -5.20 9.81 -5.40
N LYS A 74 -3.97 9.28 -5.46
CA LYS A 74 -2.77 9.85 -4.84
C LYS A 74 -1.87 10.50 -5.88
N SER A 75 -1.29 11.63 -5.52
CA SER A 75 -0.36 12.38 -6.38
C SER A 75 1.05 11.78 -6.44
N VAL A 76 1.38 10.85 -5.56
CA VAL A 76 2.70 10.24 -5.44
C VAL A 76 2.64 8.79 -5.88
N PHE A 77 3.56 8.38 -6.74
CA PHE A 77 3.69 6.98 -7.11
C PHE A 77 4.15 6.16 -5.90
N ASN A 78 3.36 5.16 -5.55
CA ASN A 78 3.64 4.28 -4.41
C ASN A 78 3.10 2.88 -4.68
N VAL A 79 3.99 1.93 -4.86
CA VAL A 79 3.67 0.53 -5.11
C VAL A 79 4.34 -0.36 -4.08
N ALA A 80 3.74 -1.51 -3.81
CA ALA A 80 4.27 -2.47 -2.85
C ALA A 80 4.09 -3.89 -3.35
N CYS A 81 5.10 -4.72 -3.15
CA CYS A 81 5.03 -6.16 -3.39
C CYS A 81 5.36 -6.92 -2.11
N TYR A 82 4.59 -7.92 -1.75
CA TYR A 82 4.78 -8.69 -0.54
C TYR A 82 4.47 -10.17 -0.73
N HIS A 83 5.03 -10.98 0.17
CA HIS A 83 4.74 -12.41 0.20
C HIS A 83 3.25 -12.65 0.47
N ARG A 84 2.61 -13.56 -0.29
CA ARG A 84 1.16 -13.77 -0.26
C ARG A 84 0.58 -14.14 1.11
N GLU A 85 1.37 -14.75 1.99
CA GLU A 85 0.91 -15.07 3.34
C GLU A 85 0.70 -13.83 4.23
N LEU A 86 1.24 -12.66 3.83
CA LEU A 86 0.90 -11.39 4.47
C LEU A 86 -0.46 -10.83 4.01
N GLU A 87 -1.07 -11.39 2.95
CA GLU A 87 -2.30 -10.81 2.38
C GLU A 87 -3.45 -10.65 3.38
N PRO A 88 -3.77 -11.61 4.26
CA PRO A 88 -4.84 -11.40 5.24
C PRO A 88 -4.60 -10.14 6.10
N TYR A 89 -3.36 -9.94 6.56
CA TYR A 89 -2.98 -8.79 7.38
C TYR A 89 -2.96 -7.48 6.59
N MET A 90 -2.53 -7.51 5.32
CA MET A 90 -2.53 -6.34 4.44
C MET A 90 -3.95 -5.97 4.00
N ALA A 91 -4.77 -6.94 3.64
CA ALA A 91 -6.19 -6.75 3.28
C ALA A 91 -6.96 -6.10 4.45
N ARG A 92 -6.78 -6.62 5.66
CA ARG A 92 -7.41 -6.04 6.86
C ARG A 92 -7.01 -4.58 7.07
N GLY A 93 -5.73 -4.26 6.78
CA GLY A 93 -5.25 -2.87 6.83
C GLY A 93 -5.95 -1.96 5.82
N ARG A 94 -6.23 -2.46 4.60
CA ARG A 94 -6.97 -1.72 3.56
C ARG A 94 -8.44 -1.55 3.93
N GLU A 95 -9.10 -2.57 4.46
CA GLU A 95 -10.49 -2.50 4.97
C GLU A 95 -10.65 -1.41 6.04
N LEU A 96 -9.75 -1.37 7.01
CA LEU A 96 -9.77 -0.37 8.07
C LEU A 96 -9.54 1.05 7.52
N LEU A 97 -8.67 1.20 6.51
CA LEU A 97 -8.49 2.48 5.81
C LEU A 97 -9.77 2.93 5.11
N ALA A 98 -10.47 2.03 4.43
CA ALA A 98 -11.76 2.33 3.80
C ALA A 98 -12.81 2.78 4.84
N GLN A 99 -12.73 2.27 6.08
CA GLN A 99 -13.53 2.70 7.24
C GLN A 99 -12.99 3.98 7.91
N LYS A 100 -12.00 4.67 7.31
CA LYS A 100 -11.34 5.87 7.83
C LYS A 100 -10.58 5.62 9.16
N VAL A 101 -10.25 4.38 9.49
CA VAL A 101 -9.40 4.03 10.62
C VAL A 101 -7.95 4.09 10.19
N THR A 102 -7.19 5.03 10.74
CA THR A 102 -5.79 5.33 10.33
C THR A 102 -4.83 5.31 11.51
N GLY A 103 -3.53 5.49 11.22
CA GLY A 103 -2.48 5.65 12.24
C GLY A 103 -2.36 4.48 13.20
N GLN A 104 -2.04 4.77 14.46
CA GLN A 104 -1.82 3.76 15.50
C GLN A 104 -3.07 2.91 15.76
N LYS A 105 -4.26 3.53 15.78
CA LYS A 105 -5.53 2.80 15.99
C LYS A 105 -5.73 1.65 15.01
N ARG A 106 -5.36 1.83 13.71
CA ARG A 106 -5.40 0.76 12.71
C ARG A 106 -4.45 -0.39 13.06
N ASN A 107 -3.28 -0.07 13.57
CA ASN A 107 -2.30 -1.06 13.98
C ASN A 107 -2.78 -1.84 15.20
N ASP A 108 -3.26 -1.15 16.24
CA ASP A 108 -3.75 -1.76 17.47
C ASP A 108 -4.89 -2.76 17.22
N ILE A 109 -5.82 -2.41 16.32
CA ILE A 109 -6.91 -3.32 15.93
C ILE A 109 -6.34 -4.59 15.30
N ARG A 110 -5.46 -4.47 14.29
CA ARG A 110 -4.87 -5.63 13.63
C ARG A 110 -4.04 -6.48 14.58
N TRP A 111 -3.24 -5.85 15.45
CA TRP A 111 -2.41 -6.55 16.42
C TRP A 111 -3.26 -7.33 17.41
N LYS A 112 -4.37 -6.72 17.88
CA LYS A 112 -5.32 -7.40 18.73
C LYS A 112 -6.00 -8.57 18.02
N GLU A 113 -6.45 -8.37 16.78
CA GLU A 113 -7.07 -9.42 15.98
C GLU A 113 -6.12 -10.60 15.73
N VAL A 114 -4.80 -10.34 15.53
CA VAL A 114 -3.78 -11.40 15.43
C VAL A 114 -3.58 -12.11 16.78
N ALA A 115 -3.48 -11.37 17.87
CA ALA A 115 -3.33 -11.94 19.21
C ALA A 115 -4.53 -12.81 19.62
N ASP A 116 -5.73 -12.40 19.22
CA ASP A 116 -6.99 -13.15 19.46
C ASP A 116 -7.16 -14.34 18.47
N GLY A 117 -6.24 -14.57 17.53
CA GLY A 117 -6.34 -15.63 16.52
C GLY A 117 -7.39 -15.39 15.43
N LYS A 118 -7.96 -14.18 15.35
CA LYS A 118 -8.99 -13.78 14.37
C LYS A 118 -8.42 -13.35 13.03
N LEU A 119 -7.18 -12.86 13.03
CA LEU A 119 -6.46 -12.42 11.84
C LEU A 119 -5.20 -13.26 11.68
N LYS A 120 -5.05 -13.90 10.51
CA LYS A 120 -3.87 -14.72 10.21
C LYS A 120 -2.67 -13.82 9.91
N LEU A 121 -1.55 -14.15 10.54
CA LEU A 121 -0.23 -13.61 10.25
C LEU A 121 0.81 -14.70 10.48
N PRO A 122 1.69 -15.04 9.51
CA PRO A 122 2.73 -16.04 9.70
C PRO A 122 3.71 -15.57 10.78
N ARG A 123 4.26 -16.51 11.54
CA ARG A 123 5.30 -16.21 12.54
C ARG A 123 6.69 -16.18 11.93
N GLU A 124 6.89 -16.89 10.84
CA GLU A 124 8.14 -16.90 10.08
C GLU A 124 8.33 -15.57 9.36
N PRO A 125 9.58 -15.17 9.10
CA PRO A 125 9.86 -13.93 8.36
C PRO A 125 9.21 -13.90 6.99
N ARG A 126 8.60 -12.78 6.62
CA ARG A 126 8.01 -12.53 5.29
C ARG A 126 8.39 -11.16 4.79
N THR A 127 8.70 -11.09 3.51
CA THR A 127 9.18 -9.86 2.86
C THR A 127 8.04 -8.97 2.35
N LEU A 128 8.29 -7.68 2.40
CA LEU A 128 7.54 -6.62 1.74
C LEU A 128 8.54 -5.64 1.11
N TYR A 129 8.32 -5.26 -0.13
CA TYR A 129 9.08 -4.28 -0.89
C TYR A 129 8.19 -3.07 -1.16
N VAL A 130 8.68 -1.87 -0.92
CA VAL A 130 7.93 -0.62 -1.17
C VAL A 130 8.75 0.28 -2.06
N LEU A 131 8.25 0.58 -3.24
CA LEU A 131 8.84 1.55 -4.15
C LEU A 131 7.97 2.81 -4.20
N THR A 132 8.58 3.93 -3.87
CA THR A 132 7.96 5.26 -4.01
C THR A 132 8.73 6.09 -5.02
N GLY A 133 8.08 7.10 -5.57
CA GLY A 133 8.69 8.05 -6.48
C GLY A 133 7.70 9.16 -6.82
N THR A 134 8.14 10.14 -7.61
CA THR A 134 7.28 11.24 -8.02
C THR A 134 6.22 10.75 -9.01
N GLN A 135 6.64 10.00 -10.04
CA GLN A 135 5.77 9.56 -11.12
C GLN A 135 6.32 8.28 -11.78
N PHE A 136 5.43 7.47 -12.33
CA PHE A 136 5.77 6.35 -13.21
C PHE A 136 5.48 6.75 -14.66
N ASP A 137 6.48 6.62 -15.52
CA ASP A 137 6.35 6.79 -16.96
C ASP A 137 6.16 5.43 -17.64
N ALA A 138 4.95 5.18 -18.12
CA ALA A 138 4.61 3.91 -18.77
C ALA A 138 5.32 3.69 -20.11
N ALA A 139 5.69 4.76 -20.81
CA ALA A 139 6.36 4.65 -22.11
C ALA A 139 7.80 4.17 -21.98
N THR A 140 8.48 4.57 -20.89
CA THR A 140 9.88 4.20 -20.62
C THR A 140 10.03 3.12 -19.56
N GLY A 141 8.95 2.81 -18.82
CA GLY A 141 8.96 1.89 -17.68
C GLY A 141 9.74 2.41 -16.47
N LYS A 142 10.01 3.72 -16.39
CA LYS A 142 10.85 4.33 -15.34
C LYS A 142 10.00 5.07 -14.31
N VAL A 143 10.53 5.12 -13.09
CA VAL A 143 10.01 5.92 -11.98
C VAL A 143 10.94 7.11 -11.78
N THR A 144 10.37 8.31 -11.65
CA THR A 144 11.12 9.52 -11.30
C THR A 144 11.38 9.56 -9.81
N ASP A 145 12.60 9.86 -9.38
CA ASP A 145 13.06 9.89 -7.98
C ASP A 145 12.72 8.61 -7.22
N PRO A 146 13.13 7.43 -7.72
CA PRO A 146 12.73 6.16 -7.14
C PRO A 146 13.40 5.94 -5.78
N TYR A 147 12.63 5.48 -4.80
CA TYR A 147 13.13 5.08 -3.50
C TYR A 147 12.56 3.72 -3.09
N LEU A 148 13.38 2.69 -3.18
CA LEU A 148 13.02 1.31 -2.82
C LEU A 148 13.43 1.04 -1.37
N ARG A 149 12.48 0.62 -0.56
CA ARG A 149 12.68 0.16 0.83
C ARG A 149 12.32 -1.30 0.93
N TRP A 150 13.06 -2.00 1.77
CA TRP A 150 12.80 -3.40 2.08
C TRP A 150 12.29 -3.52 3.51
N VAL A 151 11.30 -4.38 3.69
CA VAL A 151 10.68 -4.65 4.97
C VAL A 151 10.63 -6.15 5.17
N ILE A 152 11.01 -6.62 6.35
CA ILE A 152 10.88 -8.02 6.71
C ILE A 152 10.00 -8.10 7.95
N TYR A 153 8.78 -8.59 7.80
CA TYR A 153 7.90 -8.87 8.91
C TYR A 153 8.49 -10.01 9.76
N VAL A 154 8.64 -9.75 11.05
CA VAL A 154 9.18 -10.66 12.07
C VAL A 154 8.29 -10.55 13.33
N PRO A 155 7.06 -11.06 13.28
CA PRO A 155 6.08 -10.83 14.32
C PRO A 155 6.62 -11.17 15.72
N TYR A 156 6.36 -10.25 16.66
CA TYR A 156 6.79 -10.31 18.06
C TYR A 156 8.31 -10.21 18.31
N ALA A 157 9.10 -9.92 17.29
CA ALA A 157 10.54 -9.69 17.45
C ALA A 157 10.81 -8.49 18.37
N THR A 158 11.87 -8.60 19.17
CA THR A 158 12.33 -7.56 20.09
C THR A 158 13.79 -7.18 19.79
N PRO A 159 14.30 -6.06 20.33
CA PRO A 159 15.73 -5.73 20.22
C PRO A 159 16.62 -6.85 20.71
N GLU A 160 16.25 -7.52 21.81
CA GLU A 160 17.02 -8.61 22.40
C GLU A 160 17.05 -9.84 21.49
N SER A 161 15.95 -10.14 20.78
CA SER A 161 15.89 -11.30 19.88
C SER A 161 16.58 -11.05 18.53
N THR A 162 16.77 -9.77 18.14
CA THR A 162 17.29 -9.41 16.81
C THR A 162 18.64 -8.71 16.84
N GLY A 163 19.03 -8.11 17.96
CA GLY A 163 20.20 -7.22 18.06
C GLY A 163 20.02 -5.86 17.35
N LEU A 164 18.79 -5.54 16.87
CA LEU A 164 18.52 -4.33 16.11
C LEU A 164 18.12 -3.17 17.01
N SER A 165 18.54 -1.96 16.61
CA SER A 165 18.04 -0.71 17.18
C SER A 165 16.56 -0.51 16.84
N THR A 166 15.81 0.13 17.74
CA THR A 166 14.44 0.64 17.47
C THR A 166 14.43 2.07 16.95
N LYS A 167 15.61 2.71 16.89
CA LYS A 167 15.76 4.06 16.33
C LYS A 167 15.81 3.97 14.81
N SER A 168 14.95 4.76 14.15
CA SER A 168 14.95 4.85 12.69
C SER A 168 16.30 5.27 12.14
N SER A 169 16.75 4.62 11.06
CA SER A 169 18.05 4.85 10.42
C SER A 169 17.94 4.67 8.91
N ASP A 170 18.68 5.52 8.18
CA ASP A 170 18.89 5.41 6.73
C ASP A 170 20.21 4.73 6.38
N SER A 171 21.01 4.34 7.38
CA SER A 171 22.34 3.73 7.20
C SER A 171 22.43 2.31 7.73
N ALA A 172 21.43 1.82 8.46
CA ALA A 172 21.39 0.48 9.03
C ALA A 172 19.95 -0.04 9.14
N PRO A 173 19.75 -1.37 9.11
CA PRO A 173 18.47 -1.96 9.47
C PRO A 173 18.06 -1.60 10.91
N TRP A 174 16.75 -1.41 11.12
CA TRP A 174 16.18 -1.13 12.43
C TRP A 174 14.83 -1.81 12.62
N LEU A 175 14.43 -2.04 13.87
CA LEU A 175 13.21 -2.75 14.22
C LEU A 175 12.08 -1.77 14.53
N MET A 176 11.02 -1.82 13.73
CA MET A 176 9.79 -1.04 13.96
C MET A 176 8.76 -1.88 14.71
N SER A 177 8.04 -1.25 15.64
CA SER A 177 6.95 -1.86 16.41
C SER A 177 7.38 -3.13 17.19
N PRO A 178 8.49 -3.10 17.95
CA PRO A 178 9.02 -4.27 18.65
C PRO A 178 8.00 -4.91 19.58
N GLY A 179 8.04 -6.24 19.72
CA GLY A 179 7.17 -7.01 20.60
C GLY A 179 5.70 -7.12 20.18
N THR A 180 5.32 -6.52 19.07
CA THR A 180 3.94 -6.57 18.54
C THR A 180 3.79 -7.56 17.40
N ALA A 181 2.55 -7.91 17.05
CA ALA A 181 2.27 -8.70 15.85
C ALA A 181 2.76 -8.00 14.57
N GLY A 182 2.84 -6.67 14.56
CA GLY A 182 3.34 -5.88 13.43
C GLY A 182 4.84 -5.61 13.47
N ALA A 183 5.62 -6.26 14.32
CA ALA A 183 7.08 -6.07 14.36
C ALA A 183 7.70 -6.39 12.99
N HIS A 184 8.56 -5.50 12.51
CA HIS A 184 9.23 -5.68 11.23
C HIS A 184 10.56 -4.93 11.18
N ILE A 185 11.48 -5.51 10.42
CA ILE A 185 12.78 -4.91 10.14
C ILE A 185 12.62 -3.96 8.96
N MET A 186 13.01 -2.72 9.15
CA MET A 186 13.10 -1.70 8.11
C MET A 186 14.52 -1.62 7.57
N ILE A 187 14.65 -1.68 6.25
CA ILE A 187 15.91 -1.48 5.54
C ILE A 187 15.67 -0.35 4.54
N SER A 188 16.21 0.81 4.88
CA SER A 188 16.05 2.05 4.10
C SER A 188 17.42 2.43 3.53
N PRO A 189 17.72 2.10 2.25
CA PRO A 189 18.98 2.47 1.65
C PRO A 189 19.16 4.00 1.66
N PRO A 190 20.39 4.52 1.75
CA PRO A 190 20.65 5.94 1.62
C PRO A 190 20.08 6.47 0.30
N LYS A 191 19.46 7.63 0.33
CA LYS A 191 19.07 8.34 -0.89
C LYS A 191 20.34 8.80 -1.62
N LYS A 192 20.40 8.52 -2.91
CA LYS A 192 21.48 9.00 -3.79
C LYS A 192 21.27 10.48 -4.10
#